data_140929397f989aee727a064bd6d50211
#
_entry.id   140929397f989aee727a064bd6d50211
#
_cell.length_a   1.000
_cell.length_b   1.000
_cell.length_c   1.000
_cell.angle_alpha   90.00
_cell.angle_beta   90.00
_cell.angle_gamma   90.00
#
_symmetry.space_group_name_H-M   'P 1'
#
loop_
_entity.id
_entity.type
_entity.pdbx_description
1 polymer ?
#
loop_
_entity_poly.entity_id
_entity_poly.type
_entity_poly.pdbx_seq_one_letter_code
_entity_poly.pdbx_strand_id
1 'polypeptide(L)'
;MLNWLTHRARLAWQRVQGKPFVTRAAVAKLPTEYGEFDIVAYEDSVDHQTHVALVHGDLGSGENVIVRVHSSCVTGDIFHSARCDCGPQLDTAMRRIVAEGRGVLLYLNQEGRGIGLANKIRAYSLQDEGFDTVEANERLGFPADKREYGVSVRILVDLGVCSIRLLSNNPLKLAGVAGDGLSVSERIPIEIPASDHSRRYLKTKKEKLGHELTSV
;
A
#
# COMPACT_ATOMS: atom_id res chain seq x y z
N MET A 1 -18.42 -6.52 -20.82
CA MET A 1 -18.73 -5.23 -21.48
C MET A 1 -19.66 -4.30 -20.67
N LEU A 2 -20.56 -4.80 -19.81
CA LEU A 2 -21.47 -3.95 -18.99
C LEU A 2 -20.75 -3.12 -17.91
N ASN A 3 -19.65 -3.61 -17.31
CA ASN A 3 -18.92 -2.93 -16.22
C ASN A 3 -18.27 -1.58 -16.62
N TRP A 4 -17.94 -1.40 -17.88
CA TRP A 4 -17.24 -0.18 -18.33
C TRP A 4 -18.15 1.05 -18.45
N LEU A 5 -19.40 0.86 -18.89
CA LEU A 5 -20.38 1.96 -19.00
C LEU A 5 -20.84 2.45 -17.61
N THR A 6 -21.00 1.54 -16.66
CA THR A 6 -21.34 1.87 -15.27
C THR A 6 -20.21 2.60 -14.55
N HIS A 7 -18.94 2.27 -14.84
CA HIS A 7 -17.77 2.93 -14.28
C HIS A 7 -17.66 4.40 -14.74
N ARG A 8 -17.78 4.67 -16.06
CA ARG A 8 -17.75 6.05 -16.58
C ARG A 8 -18.87 6.93 -16.03
N ALA A 9 -20.07 6.37 -15.90
CA ALA A 9 -21.21 7.07 -15.31
C ALA A 9 -20.98 7.39 -13.82
N ARG A 10 -20.37 6.45 -13.05
CA ARG A 10 -20.02 6.65 -11.65
C ARG A 10 -18.94 7.74 -11.47
N LEU A 11 -17.89 7.73 -12.28
CA LEU A 11 -16.87 8.77 -12.25
C LEU A 11 -17.42 10.15 -12.60
N ALA A 12 -18.28 10.24 -13.63
CA ALA A 12 -18.95 11.48 -13.99
C ALA A 12 -19.80 12.02 -12.84
N TRP A 13 -20.54 11.14 -12.17
CA TRP A 13 -21.37 11.51 -11.01
C TRP A 13 -20.53 11.96 -9.80
N GLN A 14 -19.42 11.27 -9.48
CA GLN A 14 -18.50 11.65 -8.42
C GLN A 14 -17.85 13.02 -8.69
N ARG A 15 -17.44 13.29 -9.94
CA ARG A 15 -16.91 14.60 -10.38
C ARG A 15 -17.93 15.72 -10.15
N VAL A 16 -19.21 15.48 -10.52
CA VAL A 16 -20.29 16.46 -10.32
C VAL A 16 -20.54 16.74 -8.83
N GLN A 17 -20.34 15.74 -7.97
CA GLN A 17 -20.52 15.87 -6.52
C GLN A 17 -19.29 16.37 -5.76
N GLY A 18 -18.17 16.62 -6.45
CA GLY A 18 -16.89 16.98 -5.80
C GLY A 18 -16.32 15.89 -4.89
N LYS A 19 -16.76 14.63 -5.05
CA LYS A 19 -16.22 13.50 -4.26
C LYS A 19 -14.88 13.04 -4.80
N PRO A 20 -13.95 12.59 -3.93
CA PRO A 20 -12.70 11.99 -4.36
C PRO A 20 -12.92 10.80 -5.30
N PHE A 21 -12.14 10.73 -6.38
CA PHE A 21 -12.17 9.63 -7.35
C PHE A 21 -10.77 9.33 -7.86
N VAL A 22 -10.60 8.16 -8.48
CA VAL A 22 -9.39 7.79 -9.22
C VAL A 22 -9.72 7.63 -10.70
N THR A 23 -8.78 7.95 -11.56
CA THR A 23 -8.89 7.76 -13.01
C THR A 23 -7.86 6.74 -13.45
N ARG A 24 -8.31 5.66 -14.10
CA ARG A 24 -7.41 4.71 -14.75
C ARG A 24 -6.76 5.38 -15.96
N ALA A 25 -5.46 5.64 -15.87
CA ALA A 25 -4.72 6.33 -16.91
C ALA A 25 -4.24 5.38 -18.01
N ALA A 26 -3.70 4.21 -17.63
CA ALA A 26 -3.17 3.22 -18.57
C ALA A 26 -3.17 1.82 -17.97
N VAL A 27 -3.14 0.81 -18.85
CA VAL A 27 -2.95 -0.60 -18.50
C VAL A 27 -1.94 -1.21 -19.45
N ALA A 28 -1.01 -2.02 -18.93
CA ALA A 28 -0.04 -2.76 -19.72
C ALA A 28 0.28 -4.12 -19.07
N LYS A 29 0.87 -5.04 -19.83
CA LYS A 29 1.45 -6.28 -19.29
C LYS A 29 2.79 -5.98 -18.64
N LEU A 30 3.04 -6.59 -17.49
CA LEU A 30 4.28 -6.48 -16.74
C LEU A 30 4.78 -7.89 -16.38
N PRO A 31 5.63 -8.50 -17.21
CA PRO A 31 6.33 -9.71 -16.81
C PRO A 31 7.36 -9.37 -15.72
N THR A 32 7.39 -10.15 -14.65
CA THR A 32 8.31 -10.00 -13.53
C THR A 32 8.97 -11.33 -13.21
N GLU A 33 10.03 -11.32 -12.40
CA GLU A 33 10.65 -12.56 -11.88
C GLU A 33 9.70 -13.40 -11.00
N TYR A 34 8.63 -12.81 -10.48
CA TYR A 34 7.62 -13.49 -9.67
C TYR A 34 6.51 -14.12 -10.51
N GLY A 35 6.20 -13.54 -11.67
CA GLY A 35 5.13 -13.94 -12.58
C GLY A 35 4.62 -12.76 -13.41
N GLU A 36 3.57 -13.01 -14.20
CA GLU A 36 2.98 -11.99 -15.05
C GLU A 36 1.89 -11.20 -14.30
N PHE A 37 1.94 -9.88 -14.41
CA PHE A 37 0.93 -8.96 -13.88
C PHE A 37 0.40 -8.06 -14.99
N ASP A 38 -0.81 -7.57 -14.80
CA ASP A 38 -1.27 -6.35 -15.45
C ASP A 38 -0.91 -5.17 -14.55
N ILE A 39 -0.14 -4.22 -15.08
CA ILE A 39 0.14 -2.97 -14.40
C ILE A 39 -0.89 -1.92 -14.80
N VAL A 40 -1.57 -1.36 -13.81
CA VAL A 40 -2.60 -0.33 -14.00
C VAL A 40 -2.17 0.94 -13.30
N ALA A 41 -2.02 2.03 -14.06
CA ALA A 41 -1.72 3.35 -13.51
C ALA A 41 -3.04 4.08 -13.18
N TYR A 42 -3.09 4.66 -11.97
CA TYR A 42 -4.22 5.45 -11.47
C TYR A 42 -3.77 6.85 -11.07
N GLU A 43 -4.49 7.87 -11.54
CA GLU A 43 -4.35 9.25 -11.08
C GLU A 43 -5.42 9.54 -10.01
N ASP A 44 -4.99 10.04 -8.85
CA ASP A 44 -5.91 10.44 -7.77
C ASP A 44 -6.30 11.92 -7.92
N SER A 45 -7.58 12.21 -7.78
CA SER A 45 -8.12 13.57 -7.84
C SER A 45 -7.81 14.42 -6.60
N VAL A 46 -7.32 13.82 -5.52
CA VAL A 46 -7.07 14.50 -4.24
C VAL A 46 -5.66 15.06 -4.18
N ASP A 47 -4.66 14.23 -4.41
CA ASP A 47 -3.25 14.60 -4.28
C ASP A 47 -2.54 14.72 -5.63
N HIS A 48 -3.24 14.39 -6.74
CA HIS A 48 -2.72 14.38 -8.11
C HIS A 48 -1.51 13.46 -8.31
N GLN A 49 -1.34 12.47 -7.41
CA GLN A 49 -0.30 11.47 -7.53
C GLN A 49 -0.74 10.32 -8.42
N THR A 50 0.25 9.68 -9.05
CA THR A 50 0.04 8.42 -9.75
C THR A 50 0.31 7.27 -8.80
N HIS A 51 -0.69 6.40 -8.64
CA HIS A 51 -0.59 5.13 -7.93
C HIS A 51 -0.62 3.97 -8.91
N VAL A 52 -0.10 2.83 -8.50
CA VAL A 52 -0.04 1.64 -9.37
C VAL A 52 -0.76 0.47 -8.71
N ALA A 53 -1.55 -0.26 -9.50
CA ALA A 53 -2.04 -1.58 -9.14
C ALA A 53 -1.36 -2.62 -10.03
N LEU A 54 -0.76 -3.65 -9.41
CA LEU A 54 -0.33 -4.88 -10.08
C LEU A 54 -1.41 -5.93 -9.87
N VAL A 55 -2.04 -6.37 -10.94
CA VAL A 55 -3.13 -7.35 -10.92
C VAL A 55 -2.61 -8.66 -11.50
N HIS A 56 -2.71 -9.74 -10.73
CA HIS A 56 -2.37 -11.09 -11.18
C HIS A 56 -3.62 -11.94 -11.32
N GLY A 57 -3.73 -12.67 -12.44
CA GLY A 57 -4.83 -13.57 -12.72
C GLY A 57 -6.19 -12.89 -12.93
N ASP A 58 -7.24 -13.70 -13.02
CA ASP A 58 -8.62 -13.22 -13.13
C ASP A 58 -9.20 -13.02 -11.72
N LEU A 59 -9.63 -11.80 -11.39
CA LEU A 59 -10.23 -11.48 -10.09
C LEU A 59 -11.64 -12.08 -9.90
N GLY A 60 -12.27 -12.58 -10.97
CA GLY A 60 -13.57 -13.26 -10.94
C GLY A 60 -14.69 -12.35 -10.42
N SER A 61 -15.40 -12.80 -9.39
CA SER A 61 -16.47 -12.02 -8.73
C SER A 61 -15.98 -10.84 -7.90
N GLY A 62 -14.66 -10.70 -7.70
CA GLY A 62 -14.07 -9.69 -6.82
C GLY A 62 -14.18 -10.03 -5.33
N GLU A 63 -14.59 -11.24 -4.98
CA GLU A 63 -14.72 -11.68 -3.59
C GLU A 63 -13.46 -12.40 -3.09
N ASN A 64 -13.10 -12.16 -1.82
CA ASN A 64 -11.96 -12.79 -1.13
C ASN A 64 -10.63 -12.68 -1.91
N VAL A 65 -10.41 -11.56 -2.57
CA VAL A 65 -9.19 -11.30 -3.32
C VAL A 65 -8.03 -11.05 -2.36
N ILE A 66 -6.89 -11.74 -2.54
CA ILE A 66 -5.70 -11.43 -1.77
C ILE A 66 -5.13 -10.08 -2.20
N VAL A 67 -4.92 -9.18 -1.23
CA VAL A 67 -4.49 -7.80 -1.51
C VAL A 67 -3.33 -7.39 -0.62
N ARG A 68 -2.33 -6.77 -1.20
CA ARG A 68 -1.32 -5.99 -0.50
C ARG A 68 -1.45 -4.51 -0.83
N VAL A 69 -1.59 -3.68 0.19
CA VAL A 69 -1.41 -2.23 0.07
C VAL A 69 0.00 -1.87 0.52
N HIS A 70 0.85 -1.50 -0.42
CA HIS A 70 2.25 -1.14 -0.19
C HIS A 70 2.44 0.36 -0.42
N SER A 71 2.91 1.10 0.60
CA SER A 71 3.31 2.50 0.42
C SER A 71 4.77 2.53 -0.01
N SER A 72 5.09 3.28 -1.05
CA SER A 72 6.43 3.37 -1.65
C SER A 72 7.53 3.61 -0.61
N CYS A 73 8.65 2.96 -0.83
CA CYS A 73 9.84 3.09 0.00
C CYS A 73 11.09 2.93 -0.89
N VAL A 74 11.50 3.99 -1.58
CA VAL A 74 12.65 3.96 -2.51
C VAL A 74 13.87 3.29 -1.91
N THR A 75 14.17 3.58 -0.65
CA THR A 75 15.34 3.00 0.02
C THR A 75 15.23 1.50 0.24
N GLY A 76 14.05 1.00 0.60
CA GLY A 76 13.83 -0.44 0.81
C GLY A 76 13.51 -1.19 -0.48
N ASP A 77 12.64 -0.64 -1.31
CA ASP A 77 12.11 -1.33 -2.49
C ASP A 77 13.09 -1.36 -3.67
N ILE A 78 13.93 -0.31 -3.81
CA ILE A 78 14.88 -0.18 -4.94
C ILE A 78 16.32 -0.38 -4.47
N PHE A 79 16.72 0.27 -3.35
CA PHE A 79 18.10 0.23 -2.89
C PHE A 79 18.37 -0.88 -1.86
N HIS A 80 17.38 -1.73 -1.56
CA HIS A 80 17.47 -2.87 -0.64
C HIS A 80 18.07 -2.51 0.73
N SER A 81 17.67 -1.33 1.25
CA SER A 81 18.14 -0.83 2.54
C SER A 81 17.77 -1.79 3.67
N ALA A 82 18.74 -2.15 4.49
CA ALA A 82 18.53 -2.96 5.69
C ALA A 82 17.90 -2.20 6.86
N ARG A 83 17.66 -0.87 6.76
CA ARG A 83 17.01 -0.07 7.80
C ARG A 83 15.54 -0.40 8.00
N CYS A 84 14.89 -1.03 7.03
CA CYS A 84 13.47 -1.38 7.07
C CYS A 84 13.21 -2.75 6.43
N ASP A 85 11.98 -3.21 6.57
CA ASP A 85 11.49 -4.47 6.02
C ASP A 85 10.66 -4.29 4.72
N CYS A 86 10.68 -3.10 4.10
CA CYS A 86 9.77 -2.76 2.99
C CYS A 86 10.03 -3.62 1.75
N GLY A 87 11.27 -3.68 1.24
CA GLY A 87 11.62 -4.48 0.07
C GLY A 87 11.25 -5.96 0.25
N PRO A 88 11.75 -6.65 1.30
CA PRO A 88 11.35 -8.03 1.57
C PRO A 88 9.84 -8.26 1.75
N GLN A 89 9.09 -7.27 2.26
CA GLN A 89 7.63 -7.34 2.31
C GLN A 89 7.00 -7.23 0.92
N LEU A 90 7.54 -6.39 0.03
CA LEU A 90 7.10 -6.27 -1.36
C LEU A 90 7.28 -7.60 -2.08
N ASP A 91 8.49 -8.17 -2.03
CA ASP A 91 8.83 -9.46 -2.64
C ASP A 91 7.92 -10.59 -2.13
N THR A 92 7.75 -10.66 -0.81
CA THR A 92 6.89 -11.68 -0.18
C THR A 92 5.44 -11.54 -0.63
N ALA A 93 4.93 -10.31 -0.75
CA ALA A 93 3.57 -10.06 -1.19
C ALA A 93 3.37 -10.48 -2.66
N MET A 94 4.31 -10.14 -3.56
CA MET A 94 4.24 -10.54 -4.97
C MET A 94 4.26 -12.06 -5.12
N ARG A 95 5.17 -12.76 -4.42
CA ARG A 95 5.23 -14.24 -4.41
C ARG A 95 3.93 -14.87 -3.91
N ARG A 96 3.34 -14.34 -2.83
CA ARG A 96 2.08 -14.86 -2.28
C ARG A 96 0.90 -14.65 -3.22
N ILE A 97 0.81 -13.50 -3.88
CA ILE A 97 -0.24 -13.19 -4.86
C ILE A 97 -0.16 -14.16 -6.05
N VAL A 98 1.06 -14.41 -6.56
CA VAL A 98 1.26 -15.36 -7.67
C VAL A 98 0.95 -16.80 -7.24
N ALA A 99 1.37 -17.20 -6.05
CA ALA A 99 1.08 -18.54 -5.51
C ALA A 99 -0.42 -18.78 -5.27
N GLU A 100 -1.19 -17.72 -4.95
CA GLU A 100 -2.66 -17.77 -4.83
C GLU A 100 -3.36 -17.90 -6.19
N GLY A 101 -2.66 -17.58 -7.30
CA GLY A 101 -3.18 -17.62 -8.67
C GLY A 101 -3.99 -16.38 -9.06
N ARG A 102 -4.38 -15.51 -8.12
CA ARG A 102 -5.04 -14.22 -8.36
C ARG A 102 -4.84 -13.26 -7.20
N GLY A 103 -4.76 -11.98 -7.48
CA GLY A 103 -4.68 -10.96 -6.42
C GLY A 103 -4.22 -9.60 -6.93
N VAL A 104 -4.11 -8.66 -5.99
CA VAL A 104 -3.75 -7.27 -6.29
C VAL A 104 -2.68 -6.77 -5.32
N LEU A 105 -1.62 -6.18 -5.87
CA LEU A 105 -0.69 -5.37 -5.11
C LEU A 105 -0.91 -3.89 -5.49
N LEU A 106 -1.34 -3.08 -4.52
CA LEU A 106 -1.39 -1.62 -4.68
C LEU A 106 -0.06 -1.02 -4.23
N TYR A 107 0.62 -0.34 -5.14
CA TYR A 107 1.83 0.43 -4.84
C TYR A 107 1.47 1.92 -4.81
N LEU A 108 1.34 2.45 -3.59
CA LEU A 108 0.90 3.82 -3.35
C LEU A 108 2.10 4.77 -3.26
N ASN A 109 2.06 5.86 -3.99
CA ASN A 109 3.06 6.92 -3.94
C ASN A 109 2.90 7.75 -2.65
N GLN A 110 3.32 7.17 -1.51
CA GLN A 110 3.21 7.75 -0.17
C GLN A 110 4.53 7.58 0.60
N GLU A 111 5.62 8.00 -0.03
CA GLU A 111 6.98 7.86 0.50
C GLU A 111 7.13 8.50 1.89
N GLY A 112 7.91 7.83 2.76
CA GLY A 112 8.21 8.33 4.10
C GLY A 112 6.97 8.47 4.99
N ARG A 113 5.95 7.62 4.83
CA ARG A 113 4.63 7.74 5.48
C ARG A 113 3.90 9.04 5.12
N GLY A 114 4.05 9.48 3.86
CA GLY A 114 3.39 10.67 3.33
C GLY A 114 4.15 11.98 3.54
N ILE A 115 5.37 11.96 4.09
CA ILE A 115 6.20 13.18 4.24
C ILE A 115 7.17 13.39 3.08
N GLY A 116 7.26 12.43 2.16
CA GLY A 116 8.12 12.47 0.99
C GLY A 116 9.56 12.05 1.24
N LEU A 117 10.29 11.75 0.15
CA LEU A 117 11.66 11.20 0.21
C LEU A 117 12.64 12.13 0.92
N ALA A 118 12.63 13.42 0.61
CA ALA A 118 13.59 14.36 1.19
C ALA A 118 13.45 14.44 2.74
N ASN A 119 12.23 14.50 3.25
CA ASN A 119 12.00 14.53 4.69
C ASN A 119 12.28 13.18 5.35
N LYS A 120 12.05 12.08 4.66
CA LYS A 120 12.47 10.75 5.12
C LYS A 120 13.99 10.67 5.30
N ILE A 121 14.79 11.24 4.38
CA ILE A 121 16.25 11.25 4.54
C ILE A 121 16.67 12.16 5.72
N ARG A 122 16.01 13.31 5.92
CA ARG A 122 16.23 14.13 7.13
C ARG A 122 15.88 13.36 8.42
N ALA A 123 14.77 12.59 8.40
CA ALA A 123 14.43 11.73 9.53
C ALA A 123 15.50 10.64 9.77
N TYR A 124 16.11 10.10 8.72
CA TYR A 124 17.24 9.16 8.87
C TYR A 124 18.45 9.80 9.55
N SER A 125 18.79 11.05 9.20
CA SER A 125 19.86 11.79 9.88
C SER A 125 19.59 11.93 11.39
N LEU A 126 18.36 12.30 11.78
CA LEU A 126 17.96 12.35 13.19
C LEU A 126 18.00 10.95 13.86
N GLN A 127 17.66 9.90 13.14
CA GLN A 127 17.78 8.53 13.68
C GLN A 127 19.24 8.12 13.91
N ASP A 128 20.18 8.60 13.10
CA ASP A 128 21.61 8.40 13.30
C ASP A 128 22.14 9.13 14.55
N GLU A 129 21.45 10.23 14.94
CA GLU A 129 21.68 10.96 16.21
C GLU A 129 21.02 10.28 17.43
N GLY A 130 20.27 9.19 17.23
CA GLY A 130 19.70 8.40 18.33
C GLY A 130 18.18 8.51 18.51
N PHE A 131 17.47 9.33 17.71
CA PHE A 131 16.00 9.39 17.75
C PHE A 131 15.38 8.15 17.13
N ASP A 132 14.17 7.77 17.56
CA ASP A 132 13.41 6.78 16.83
C ASP A 132 12.62 7.41 15.66
N THR A 133 11.93 6.57 14.87
CA THR A 133 11.22 7.03 13.67
C THR A 133 10.08 8.00 13.98
N VAL A 134 9.39 7.86 15.10
CA VAL A 134 8.27 8.73 15.51
C VAL A 134 8.84 10.07 15.97
N GLU A 135 9.80 10.05 16.88
CA GLU A 135 10.49 11.24 17.39
C GLU A 135 11.15 12.07 16.28
N ALA A 136 11.76 11.39 15.31
CA ALA A 136 12.36 12.05 14.14
C ALA A 136 11.31 12.78 13.28
N ASN A 137 10.14 12.16 13.06
CA ASN A 137 9.06 12.82 12.31
C ASN A 137 8.50 14.03 13.07
N GLU A 138 8.25 13.89 14.38
CA GLU A 138 7.73 14.98 15.22
C GLU A 138 8.69 16.17 15.28
N ARG A 139 10.01 15.93 15.37
CA ARG A 139 11.04 16.99 15.30
C ARG A 139 11.06 17.75 13.97
N LEU A 140 10.67 17.07 12.88
CA LEU A 140 10.51 17.69 11.57
C LEU A 140 9.15 18.37 11.39
N GLY A 141 8.28 18.36 12.41
CA GLY A 141 6.96 18.98 12.38
C GLY A 141 5.88 18.12 11.69
N PHE A 142 6.11 16.82 11.55
CA PHE A 142 5.15 15.90 10.94
C PHE A 142 4.52 14.96 11.97
N PRO A 143 3.27 14.50 11.75
CA PRO A 143 2.70 13.43 12.55
C PRO A 143 3.48 12.10 12.35
N ALA A 144 3.33 11.17 13.28
CA ALA A 144 3.96 9.86 13.22
C ALA A 144 3.62 9.07 11.92
N ASP A 145 2.39 9.22 11.43
CA ASP A 145 1.91 8.68 10.16
C ASP A 145 0.90 9.64 9.52
N LYS A 146 1.19 10.12 8.30
CA LYS A 146 0.34 11.05 7.52
C LYS A 146 -0.41 10.34 6.39
N ARG A 147 -0.26 9.01 6.27
CA ARG A 147 -0.87 8.28 5.15
C ARG A 147 -2.38 8.20 5.26
N GLU A 148 -3.02 8.31 4.11
CA GLU A 148 -4.44 8.06 3.91
C GLU A 148 -4.64 6.84 3.01
N TYR A 149 -5.58 5.97 3.37
CA TYR A 149 -5.80 4.71 2.63
C TYR A 149 -7.08 4.73 1.79
N GLY A 150 -7.83 5.81 1.78
CA GLY A 150 -9.06 5.95 0.98
C GLY A 150 -8.83 5.78 -0.53
N VAL A 151 -7.66 6.16 -1.04
CA VAL A 151 -7.28 5.89 -2.44
C VAL A 151 -7.23 4.39 -2.75
N SER A 152 -6.81 3.55 -1.79
CA SER A 152 -6.81 2.09 -1.96
C SER A 152 -8.20 1.54 -2.20
N VAL A 153 -9.19 2.04 -1.44
CA VAL A 153 -10.60 1.62 -1.59
C VAL A 153 -11.09 1.98 -2.99
N ARG A 154 -10.84 3.22 -3.43
CA ARG A 154 -11.27 3.68 -4.76
C ARG A 154 -10.67 2.85 -5.90
N ILE A 155 -9.38 2.51 -5.80
CA ILE A 155 -8.70 1.67 -6.80
C ILE A 155 -9.26 0.24 -6.79
N LEU A 156 -9.40 -0.38 -5.61
CA LEU A 156 -9.91 -1.75 -5.50
C LEU A 156 -11.36 -1.88 -6.00
N VAL A 157 -12.20 -0.91 -5.68
CA VAL A 157 -13.58 -0.87 -6.20
C VAL A 157 -13.61 -0.66 -7.73
N ASP A 158 -12.69 0.15 -8.28
CA ASP A 158 -12.55 0.30 -9.74
C ASP A 158 -12.12 -0.99 -10.44
N LEU A 159 -11.27 -1.79 -9.78
CA LEU A 159 -10.85 -3.12 -10.25
C LEU A 159 -11.96 -4.18 -10.12
N GLY A 160 -13.12 -3.84 -9.53
CA GLY A 160 -14.22 -4.75 -9.31
C GLY A 160 -14.08 -5.63 -8.06
N VAL A 161 -13.19 -5.28 -7.14
CA VAL A 161 -12.99 -6.01 -5.88
C VAL A 161 -14.07 -5.60 -4.88
N CYS A 162 -14.74 -6.59 -4.27
CA CYS A 162 -15.82 -6.40 -3.29
C CYS A 162 -15.40 -6.80 -1.87
N SER A 163 -14.57 -7.83 -1.75
CA SER A 163 -13.99 -8.23 -0.47
C SER A 163 -12.55 -8.70 -0.60
N ILE A 164 -11.75 -8.43 0.44
CA ILE A 164 -10.31 -8.69 0.40
C ILE A 164 -9.83 -9.53 1.58
N ARG A 165 -8.81 -10.34 1.32
CA ARG A 165 -7.91 -10.94 2.29
C ARG A 165 -6.65 -10.08 2.32
N LEU A 166 -6.48 -9.28 3.37
CA LEU A 166 -5.45 -8.22 3.40
C LEU A 166 -4.12 -8.71 3.99
N LEU A 167 -3.05 -8.65 3.20
CA LEU A 167 -1.67 -8.87 3.64
C LEU A 167 -1.17 -7.66 4.45
N SER A 168 -1.33 -7.70 5.79
CA SER A 168 -0.93 -6.57 6.64
C SER A 168 -0.75 -6.97 8.10
N ASN A 169 0.20 -6.30 8.80
CA ASN A 169 0.33 -6.31 10.26
C ASN A 169 -0.04 -4.94 10.86
N ASN A 170 -0.52 -3.99 10.03
CA ASN A 170 -0.87 -2.64 10.46
C ASN A 170 -2.39 -2.52 10.64
N PRO A 171 -2.91 -2.35 11.87
CA PRO A 171 -4.35 -2.20 12.13
C PRO A 171 -4.94 -0.94 11.50
N LEU A 172 -4.16 0.15 11.36
CA LEU A 172 -4.63 1.35 10.66
C LEU A 172 -4.91 1.11 9.18
N LYS A 173 -4.16 0.20 8.54
CA LYS A 173 -4.47 -0.22 7.16
C LYS A 173 -5.78 -0.97 7.08
N LEU A 174 -6.06 -1.88 8.03
CA LEU A 174 -7.34 -2.59 8.06
C LEU A 174 -8.52 -1.62 8.14
N ALA A 175 -8.45 -0.66 9.06
CA ALA A 175 -9.50 0.35 9.21
C ALA A 175 -9.64 1.26 7.98
N GLY A 176 -8.50 1.63 7.35
CA GLY A 176 -8.48 2.58 6.23
C GLY A 176 -8.81 1.99 4.86
N VAL A 177 -8.81 0.64 4.71
CA VAL A 177 -9.14 -0.02 3.43
C VAL A 177 -10.55 -0.62 3.41
N ALA A 178 -11.34 -0.43 4.45
CA ALA A 178 -12.75 -0.80 4.48
C ALA A 178 -13.63 0.43 4.18
N GLY A 179 -14.67 0.25 3.38
CA GLY A 179 -15.62 1.31 3.05
C GLY A 179 -16.05 1.30 1.58
N ASP A 180 -16.99 2.14 1.22
CA ASP A 180 -17.50 2.32 -0.16
C ASP A 180 -17.89 1.00 -0.88
N GLY A 181 -18.34 0.00 -0.13
CA GLY A 181 -18.71 -1.32 -0.66
C GLY A 181 -17.57 -2.34 -0.68
N LEU A 182 -16.36 -2.00 -0.18
CA LEU A 182 -15.27 -2.92 0.02
C LEU A 182 -15.22 -3.41 1.48
N SER A 183 -15.11 -4.71 1.69
CA SER A 183 -14.99 -5.34 3.00
C SER A 183 -13.67 -6.09 3.14
N VAL A 184 -13.16 -6.18 4.39
CA VAL A 184 -12.01 -7.03 4.72
C VAL A 184 -12.54 -8.31 5.35
N SER A 185 -12.42 -9.43 4.64
CA SER A 185 -12.86 -10.76 5.11
C SER A 185 -11.83 -11.44 5.99
N GLU A 186 -10.54 -11.16 5.77
CA GLU A 186 -9.44 -11.78 6.51
C GLU A 186 -8.22 -10.85 6.56
N ARG A 187 -7.50 -10.86 7.68
CA ARG A 187 -6.15 -10.32 7.76
C ARG A 187 -5.12 -11.46 7.69
N ILE A 188 -4.22 -11.38 6.74
CA ILE A 188 -3.11 -12.32 6.56
C ILE A 188 -1.82 -11.65 7.04
N PRO A 189 -1.14 -12.17 8.07
CA PRO A 189 0.13 -11.63 8.54
C PRO A 189 1.22 -11.67 7.45
N ILE A 190 2.05 -10.62 7.42
CA ILE A 190 3.22 -10.55 6.55
C ILE A 190 4.41 -10.04 7.37
N GLU A 191 5.09 -10.95 8.03
CA GLU A 191 6.26 -10.65 8.85
C GLU A 191 7.55 -11.06 8.13
N ILE A 192 8.54 -10.19 8.25
CA ILE A 192 9.92 -10.44 7.80
C ILE A 192 10.77 -10.54 9.07
N PRO A 193 11.62 -11.56 9.21
CA PRO A 193 12.53 -11.67 10.32
C PRO A 193 13.38 -10.40 10.50
N ALA A 194 13.50 -9.93 11.74
CA ALA A 194 14.27 -8.74 12.04
C ALA A 194 15.76 -8.99 11.83
N SER A 195 16.43 -8.14 11.05
CA SER A 195 17.89 -8.03 11.03
C SER A 195 18.37 -7.11 12.17
N ASP A 196 19.66 -7.12 12.45
CA ASP A 196 20.24 -6.21 13.45
C ASP A 196 19.99 -4.74 13.09
N HIS A 197 19.99 -4.41 11.80
CA HIS A 197 19.74 -3.05 11.31
C HIS A 197 18.24 -2.65 11.36
N SER A 198 17.32 -3.58 11.16
CA SER A 198 15.87 -3.30 11.13
C SER A 198 15.19 -3.49 12.49
N ARG A 199 15.83 -4.14 13.47
CA ARG A 199 15.23 -4.49 14.77
C ARG A 199 14.64 -3.29 15.49
N ARG A 200 15.39 -2.19 15.58
CA ARG A 200 14.94 -0.95 16.24
C ARG A 200 13.71 -0.36 15.52
N TYR A 201 13.73 -0.34 14.21
CA TYR A 201 12.61 0.14 13.40
C TYR A 201 11.34 -0.72 13.60
N LEU A 202 11.48 -2.05 13.60
CA LEU A 202 10.36 -2.97 13.83
C LEU A 202 9.81 -2.86 15.25
N LYS A 203 10.70 -2.69 16.25
CA LYS A 203 10.29 -2.43 17.63
C LYS A 203 9.46 -1.15 17.75
N THR A 204 9.89 -0.05 17.12
CA THR A 204 9.10 1.20 17.08
C THR A 204 7.75 1.00 16.40
N LYS A 205 7.69 0.22 15.31
CA LYS A 205 6.40 -0.14 14.68
C LYS A 205 5.45 -0.85 15.64
N LYS A 206 5.97 -1.80 16.42
CA LYS A 206 5.18 -2.55 17.41
C LYS A 206 4.70 -1.65 18.56
N GLU A 207 5.64 -0.96 19.21
CA GLU A 207 5.38 -0.25 20.47
C GLU A 207 4.67 1.08 20.28
N LYS A 208 5.04 1.85 19.24
CA LYS A 208 4.52 3.21 19.04
C LYS A 208 3.45 3.32 17.93
N LEU A 209 3.39 2.35 17.00
CA LEU A 209 2.46 2.40 15.87
C LEU A 209 1.44 1.25 15.88
N GLY A 210 1.41 0.44 16.93
CA GLY A 210 0.44 -0.62 17.14
C GLY A 210 0.50 -1.77 16.13
N HIS A 211 1.64 -1.97 15.44
CA HIS A 211 1.78 -3.08 14.52
C HIS A 211 1.78 -4.42 15.27
N GLU A 212 1.03 -5.38 14.78
CA GLU A 212 0.98 -6.73 15.30
C GLU A 212 2.15 -7.54 14.75
N LEU A 213 3.28 -7.54 15.49
CA LEU A 213 4.51 -8.24 15.15
C LEU A 213 4.85 -9.23 16.26
N THR A 214 5.21 -10.47 15.88
CA THR A 214 5.58 -11.54 16.81
C THR A 214 7.10 -11.71 16.93
N SER A 215 7.86 -11.30 15.92
CA SER A 215 9.30 -11.52 15.79
C SER A 215 10.19 -10.47 16.46
N VAL A 216 9.61 -9.44 17.10
CA VAL A 216 10.31 -8.37 17.83
C VAL A 216 9.60 -7.98 19.11
#